data_839e38fe73b0ef904789a6b38239a038
#
_entry.id   839e38fe73b0ef904789a6b38239a038
#
_cell.length_a   1.000
_cell.length_b   1.000
_cell.length_c   1.000
_cell.angle_alpha   90.00
_cell.angle_beta   90.00
_cell.angle_gamma   90.00
#
_symmetry.space_group_name_H-M   'P 1'
#
loop_
_entity.id
_entity.type
_entity.pdbx_description
1 polymer ?
#
loop_
_entity_poly.entity_id
_entity_poly.type
_entity_poly.pdbx_seq_one_letter_code
_entity_poly.pdbx_strand_id
1 'polypeptide(L)'
;RDVLGSRGLGDVYKRQDVEAPEGNMIVDIGGGSTEIAVISLGGIVSNNSIRIAGDDLTADIQEYMSRQHNVKVSERMAERIKINVGAALTELGEDAPEDYIVHGPNRITALPMEVPVCYQEVAHCLEKSISKIETAILSALENTPPELYADIVHNGIYLAGGGALLRGLDKRLTDKINIPFHIAEDPLHAVAKLSLIHISEPTRP
;
A
#
# COMPACT_ATOMS: atom_id res chain seq x y z
N ARG A 1 10.62 20.66 29.66
CA ARG A 1 10.68 21.24 28.31
C ARG A 1 10.95 20.13 27.34
N ASP A 2 9.94 19.86 26.65
CA ASP A 2 9.65 18.72 25.79
C ASP A 2 10.67 18.56 24.67
N VAL A 3 11.28 17.39 24.60
CA VAL A 3 11.94 16.87 23.40
C VAL A 3 11.10 15.70 22.91
N LEU A 4 10.00 16.00 22.25
CA LEU A 4 9.31 15.09 21.35
C LEU A 4 10.05 15.14 20.00
N GLY A 5 11.21 14.47 19.94
CA GLY A 5 12.03 14.33 18.77
C GLY A 5 11.95 12.92 18.22
N SER A 6 11.47 12.81 16.99
CA SER A 6 11.74 11.75 16.01
C SER A 6 11.80 10.31 16.53
N ARG A 7 10.66 9.73 16.86
CA ARG A 7 10.51 8.28 16.97
C ARG A 7 10.23 7.72 15.57
N GLY A 8 11.29 7.47 14.83
CA GLY A 8 11.20 6.87 13.51
C GLY A 8 10.93 5.36 13.58
N LEU A 9 10.67 4.74 12.44
CA LEU A 9 10.45 3.29 12.24
C LEU A 9 11.42 2.39 13.03
N GLY A 10 12.62 2.87 13.32
CA GLY A 10 13.54 2.23 14.25
C GLY A 10 12.97 2.03 15.66
N ASP A 11 11.96 2.81 16.09
CA ASP A 11 11.30 2.65 17.38
C ASP A 11 10.08 1.72 17.31
N VAL A 12 9.42 1.60 16.14
CA VAL A 12 8.39 0.57 15.92
C VAL A 12 9.06 -0.80 15.87
N TYR A 13 10.21 -0.91 15.20
CA TYR A 13 11.02 -2.13 15.21
C TYR A 13 11.73 -2.38 16.54
N LYS A 14 12.07 -1.35 17.33
CA LYS A 14 12.64 -1.51 18.68
C LYS A 14 11.59 -1.88 19.73
N ARG A 15 10.33 -1.62 19.49
CA ARG A 15 9.23 -2.08 20.36
C ARG A 15 8.79 -3.49 20.04
N GLN A 16 9.00 -3.94 18.82
CA GLN A 16 8.94 -5.34 18.44
C GLN A 16 10.35 -5.87 18.62
N ASP A 17 10.54 -6.74 19.60
CA ASP A 17 11.78 -7.47 19.80
C ASP A 17 12.02 -8.34 18.56
N VAL A 18 12.71 -7.76 17.54
CA VAL A 18 12.97 -8.44 16.26
C VAL A 18 13.85 -9.68 16.48
N GLU A 19 14.44 -9.80 17.66
CA GLU A 19 15.17 -10.96 18.15
C GLU A 19 14.25 -11.99 18.84
N ALA A 20 12.98 -11.63 19.12
CA ALA A 20 12.02 -12.59 19.64
C ALA A 20 11.62 -13.61 18.54
N PRO A 21 11.33 -14.87 18.91
CA PRO A 21 10.87 -15.89 17.96
C PRO A 21 9.46 -15.61 17.40
N GLU A 22 8.97 -14.38 17.50
CA GLU A 22 7.65 -13.97 17.06
C GLU A 22 7.62 -13.69 15.56
N GLY A 23 6.55 -14.18 14.90
CA GLY A 23 6.30 -13.92 13.48
C GLY A 23 5.69 -12.54 13.24
N ASN A 24 6.23 -11.83 12.26
CA ASN A 24 5.69 -10.55 11.79
C ASN A 24 5.54 -10.59 10.27
N MET A 25 4.48 -9.97 9.75
CA MET A 25 4.27 -9.83 8.30
C MET A 25 4.32 -8.37 7.90
N ILE A 26 5.02 -8.11 6.81
CA ILE A 26 5.12 -6.79 6.19
C ILE A 26 4.66 -6.90 4.75
N VAL A 27 3.81 -5.96 4.33
CA VAL A 27 3.36 -5.80 2.95
C VAL A 27 3.85 -4.44 2.45
N ASP A 28 4.79 -4.45 1.54
CA ASP A 28 5.34 -3.26 0.92
C ASP A 28 4.74 -3.06 -0.47
N ILE A 29 3.90 -2.04 -0.62
CA ILE A 29 3.25 -1.68 -1.88
C ILE A 29 4.04 -0.52 -2.50
N GLY A 30 5.01 -0.85 -3.32
CA GLY A 30 5.85 0.11 -4.04
C GLY A 30 5.19 0.68 -5.30
N GLY A 31 5.99 1.19 -6.23
CA GLY A 31 5.52 1.61 -7.55
C GLY A 31 5.23 0.43 -8.47
N GLY A 32 6.22 -0.41 -8.73
CA GLY A 32 6.14 -1.51 -9.71
C GLY A 32 5.89 -2.90 -9.13
N SER A 33 6.04 -3.10 -7.83
CA SER A 33 5.81 -4.39 -7.17
C SER A 33 5.22 -4.24 -5.77
N THR A 34 4.51 -5.27 -5.35
CA THR A 34 4.09 -5.46 -3.96
C THR A 34 4.86 -6.65 -3.40
N GLU A 35 5.58 -6.43 -2.31
CA GLU A 35 6.38 -7.44 -1.63
C GLU A 35 5.75 -7.81 -0.29
N ILE A 36 5.62 -9.11 -0.03
CA ILE A 36 5.02 -9.65 1.17
C ILE A 36 6.06 -10.52 1.85
N ALA A 37 6.55 -10.09 3.00
CA ALA A 37 7.58 -10.79 3.76
C ALA A 37 7.07 -11.22 5.13
N VAL A 38 7.37 -12.46 5.50
CA VAL A 38 7.23 -12.98 6.86
C VAL A 38 8.61 -13.01 7.50
N ILE A 39 8.73 -12.38 8.64
CA ILE A 39 9.99 -12.21 9.38
C ILE A 39 9.86 -12.86 10.75
N SER A 40 10.88 -13.61 11.16
CA SER A 40 11.02 -14.17 12.51
C SER A 40 12.49 -14.28 12.88
N LEU A 41 12.85 -14.10 14.14
CA LEU A 41 14.23 -14.16 14.64
C LEU A 41 15.21 -13.26 13.85
N GLY A 42 14.77 -12.08 13.44
CA GLY A 42 15.59 -11.15 12.65
C GLY A 42 15.88 -11.60 11.21
N GLY A 43 15.28 -12.69 10.72
CA GLY A 43 15.45 -13.21 9.37
C GLY A 43 14.15 -13.30 8.59
N ILE A 44 14.26 -13.25 7.25
CA ILE A 44 13.13 -13.46 6.35
C ILE A 44 12.85 -14.96 6.26
N VAL A 45 11.67 -15.39 6.70
CA VAL A 45 11.20 -16.78 6.63
C VAL A 45 10.60 -17.09 5.26
N SER A 46 9.80 -16.15 4.74
CA SER A 46 9.25 -16.24 3.39
C SER A 46 9.14 -14.85 2.77
N ASN A 47 9.30 -14.80 1.45
CA ASN A 47 9.09 -13.58 0.67
C ASN A 47 8.30 -13.95 -0.59
N ASN A 48 7.23 -13.21 -0.85
CA ASN A 48 6.42 -13.32 -2.06
C ASN A 48 6.34 -11.94 -2.72
N SER A 49 6.50 -11.88 -4.03
CA SER A 49 6.46 -10.64 -4.80
C SER A 49 5.47 -10.77 -5.96
N ILE A 50 4.63 -9.77 -6.12
CA ILE A 50 3.75 -9.64 -7.28
C ILE A 50 4.02 -8.33 -8.00
N ARG A 51 3.86 -8.33 -9.33
CA ARG A 51 4.02 -7.13 -10.18
C ARG A 51 2.70 -6.39 -10.32
N ILE A 52 2.10 -6.03 -9.20
CA ILE A 52 0.90 -5.19 -9.13
C ILE A 52 1.11 -4.25 -7.96
N ALA A 53 1.16 -2.96 -8.24
CA ALA A 53 1.45 -1.94 -7.24
C ALA A 53 0.97 -0.55 -7.69
N GLY A 54 1.58 0.51 -7.20
CA GLY A 54 1.18 1.89 -7.43
C GLY A 54 1.05 2.30 -8.89
N ASP A 55 1.91 1.78 -9.77
CA ASP A 55 1.90 2.09 -11.21
C ASP A 55 0.68 1.46 -11.91
N ASP A 56 0.28 0.25 -11.49
CA ASP A 56 -0.94 -0.40 -11.99
C ASP A 56 -2.19 0.38 -11.58
N LEU A 57 -2.23 0.88 -10.33
CA LEU A 57 -3.33 1.73 -9.86
C LEU A 57 -3.39 3.04 -10.67
N THR A 58 -2.26 3.62 -11.02
CA THR A 58 -2.18 4.80 -11.88
C THR A 58 -2.68 4.51 -13.29
N ALA A 59 -2.29 3.36 -13.86
CA ALA A 59 -2.74 2.91 -15.18
C ALA A 59 -4.25 2.63 -15.21
N ASP A 60 -4.81 2.01 -14.17
CA ASP A 60 -6.25 1.78 -14.03
C ASP A 60 -7.03 3.12 -14.07
N ILE A 61 -6.55 4.14 -13.35
CA ILE A 61 -7.15 5.48 -13.36
C ILE A 61 -7.06 6.11 -14.75
N GLN A 62 -5.91 6.00 -15.40
CA GLN A 62 -5.70 6.55 -16.74
C GLN A 62 -6.66 5.91 -17.76
N GLU A 63 -6.84 4.59 -17.71
CA GLU A 63 -7.78 3.87 -18.55
C GLU A 63 -9.22 4.25 -18.23
N TYR A 64 -9.59 4.37 -16.96
CA TYR A 64 -10.91 4.79 -16.50
C TYR A 64 -11.28 6.17 -17.03
N MET A 65 -10.42 7.17 -16.86
CA MET A 65 -10.63 8.53 -17.35
C MET A 65 -10.84 8.56 -18.85
N SER A 66 -10.09 7.74 -19.56
CA SER A 66 -10.20 7.59 -21.02
C SER A 66 -11.53 6.98 -21.45
N ARG A 67 -12.01 5.95 -20.76
CA ARG A 67 -13.21 5.18 -21.16
C ARG A 67 -14.51 5.81 -20.66
N GLN A 68 -14.54 6.28 -19.41
CA GLN A 68 -15.77 6.77 -18.79
C GLN A 68 -16.00 8.26 -19.03
N HIS A 69 -14.94 9.05 -18.95
CA HIS A 69 -15.04 10.50 -19.10
C HIS A 69 -14.62 11.02 -20.48
N ASN A 70 -14.13 10.14 -21.38
CA ASN A 70 -13.59 10.53 -22.68
C ASN A 70 -12.51 11.63 -22.61
N VAL A 71 -11.79 11.71 -21.51
CA VAL A 71 -10.70 12.65 -21.32
C VAL A 71 -9.36 11.95 -21.41
N LYS A 72 -8.42 12.54 -22.15
CA LYS A 72 -7.05 12.03 -22.21
C LYS A 72 -6.23 12.63 -21.08
N VAL A 73 -5.77 11.77 -20.18
CA VAL A 73 -4.88 12.16 -19.08
C VAL A 73 -3.51 11.49 -19.24
N SER A 74 -2.46 12.21 -18.88
CA SER A 74 -1.11 11.66 -18.79
C SER A 74 -0.97 10.81 -17.53
N GLU A 75 0.05 9.95 -17.48
CA GLU A 75 0.40 9.17 -16.30
C GLU A 75 0.57 10.08 -15.06
N ARG A 76 1.26 11.19 -15.20
CA ARG A 76 1.44 12.19 -14.14
C ARG A 76 0.13 12.78 -13.63
N MET A 77 -0.86 12.98 -14.52
CA MET A 77 -2.18 13.46 -14.12
C MET A 77 -2.96 12.35 -13.41
N ALA A 78 -2.89 11.13 -13.88
CA ALA A 78 -3.51 9.97 -13.22
C ALA A 78 -2.92 9.74 -11.83
N GLU A 79 -1.60 9.90 -11.66
CA GLU A 79 -0.94 9.88 -10.36
C GLU A 79 -1.47 10.97 -9.43
N ARG A 80 -1.68 12.19 -9.94
CA ARG A 80 -2.29 13.28 -9.15
C ARG A 80 -3.73 12.96 -8.74
N ILE A 81 -4.53 12.36 -9.62
CA ILE A 81 -5.89 11.91 -9.28
C ILE A 81 -5.81 10.88 -8.15
N LYS A 82 -4.92 9.90 -8.25
CA LYS A 82 -4.68 8.89 -7.21
C LYS A 82 -4.32 9.52 -5.86
N ILE A 83 -3.44 10.51 -5.84
CA ILE A 83 -3.02 11.19 -4.61
C ILE A 83 -4.16 12.01 -3.99
N ASN A 84 -4.95 12.72 -4.81
CA ASN A 84 -5.99 13.62 -4.32
C ASN A 84 -7.28 12.91 -3.94
N VAL A 85 -7.76 11.97 -4.76
CA VAL A 85 -9.05 11.28 -4.58
C VAL A 85 -8.94 9.75 -4.63
N GLY A 86 -7.73 9.19 -4.61
CA GLY A 86 -7.53 7.75 -4.53
C GLY A 86 -8.05 7.18 -3.22
N ALA A 87 -8.83 6.11 -3.33
CA ALA A 87 -9.40 5.40 -2.20
C ALA A 87 -9.55 3.91 -2.50
N ALA A 88 -9.50 3.10 -1.46
CA ALA A 88 -9.76 1.68 -1.53
C ALA A 88 -11.20 1.31 -1.12
N LEU A 89 -11.93 2.27 -0.57
CA LEU A 89 -13.31 2.13 -0.10
C LEU A 89 -14.19 3.20 -0.73
N THR A 90 -15.46 2.86 -0.97
CA THR A 90 -16.48 3.78 -1.46
C THR A 90 -17.14 4.60 -0.34
N GLU A 91 -16.88 4.26 0.92
CA GLU A 91 -17.37 4.95 2.10
C GLU A 91 -16.21 5.26 3.03
N LEU A 92 -15.77 6.52 3.07
CA LEU A 92 -14.66 7.00 3.92
C LEU A 92 -15.15 7.83 5.12
N GLY A 93 -16.44 8.17 5.20
CA GLY A 93 -16.99 9.01 6.27
C GLY A 93 -16.39 10.42 6.27
N GLU A 94 -15.86 10.85 7.42
CA GLU A 94 -15.26 12.19 7.60
C GLU A 94 -13.93 12.36 6.85
N ASP A 95 -13.26 11.27 6.49
CA ASP A 95 -11.99 11.29 5.75
C ASP A 95 -12.17 11.39 4.23
N ALA A 96 -13.41 11.56 3.77
CA ALA A 96 -13.74 11.66 2.35
C ALA A 96 -13.13 12.95 1.74
N PRO A 97 -12.30 12.83 0.68
CA PRO A 97 -11.78 14.01 -0.01
C PRO A 97 -12.88 14.68 -0.87
N GLU A 98 -12.72 15.97 -1.12
CA GLU A 98 -13.52 16.70 -2.11
C GLU A 98 -13.20 16.22 -3.53
N ASP A 99 -14.15 16.42 -4.45
CA ASP A 99 -13.97 16.07 -5.86
C ASP A 99 -12.75 16.81 -6.45
N TYR A 100 -11.96 16.09 -7.23
CA TYR A 100 -10.81 16.64 -7.91
C TYR A 100 -11.14 17.01 -9.35
N ILE A 101 -10.95 18.28 -9.71
CA ILE A 101 -11.22 18.75 -11.08
C ILE A 101 -10.04 18.43 -11.99
N VAL A 102 -10.31 17.60 -13.00
CA VAL A 102 -9.34 17.18 -14.01
C VAL A 102 -9.56 17.99 -15.29
N HIS A 103 -8.50 18.61 -15.79
CA HIS A 103 -8.50 19.34 -17.05
C HIS A 103 -7.76 18.53 -18.11
N GLY A 104 -8.36 18.32 -19.26
CA GLY A 104 -7.73 17.61 -20.36
C GLY A 104 -8.48 17.71 -21.67
N PRO A 105 -7.88 17.27 -22.78
CA PRO A 105 -8.55 17.25 -24.06
C PRO A 105 -9.55 16.08 -24.14
N ASN A 106 -10.72 16.34 -24.68
CA ASN A 106 -11.67 15.32 -25.05
C ASN A 106 -11.06 14.40 -26.12
N ARG A 107 -11.17 13.09 -25.97
CA ARG A 107 -10.57 12.10 -26.88
C ARG A 107 -11.17 12.11 -28.29
N ILE A 108 -12.42 12.56 -28.42
CA ILE A 108 -13.18 12.52 -29.68
C ILE A 108 -13.05 13.86 -30.40
N THR A 109 -13.28 14.96 -29.69
CA THR A 109 -13.35 16.31 -30.27
C THR A 109 -12.04 17.09 -30.16
N ALA A 110 -11.09 16.63 -29.36
CA ALA A 110 -9.85 17.30 -28.98
C ALA A 110 -10.05 18.67 -28.29
N LEU A 111 -11.27 19.04 -27.95
CA LEU A 111 -11.58 20.27 -27.24
C LEU A 111 -11.21 20.15 -25.75
N PRO A 112 -10.79 21.26 -25.11
CA PRO A 112 -10.59 21.29 -23.68
C PRO A 112 -11.87 20.96 -22.92
N MET A 113 -11.76 20.15 -21.86
CA MET A 113 -12.85 19.83 -20.96
C MET A 113 -12.37 19.76 -19.52
N GLU A 114 -13.30 19.95 -18.61
CA GLU A 114 -13.14 19.82 -17.17
C GLU A 114 -14.03 18.68 -16.68
N VAL A 115 -13.49 17.82 -15.82
CA VAL A 115 -14.21 16.67 -15.27
C VAL A 115 -14.02 16.65 -13.77
N PRO A 116 -15.10 16.74 -12.97
CA PRO A 116 -15.02 16.43 -11.55
C PRO A 116 -14.88 14.90 -11.37
N VAL A 117 -13.92 14.50 -10.56
CA VAL A 117 -13.65 13.09 -10.26
C VAL A 117 -13.82 12.90 -8.76
N CYS A 118 -14.75 12.02 -8.37
CA CYS A 118 -14.99 11.69 -6.98
C CYS A 118 -14.20 10.43 -6.55
N TYR A 119 -13.96 10.31 -5.25
CA TYR A 119 -13.20 9.16 -4.72
C TYR A 119 -13.94 7.83 -4.88
N GLN A 120 -15.28 7.83 -4.89
CA GLN A 120 -16.09 6.62 -5.06
C GLN A 120 -15.84 5.97 -6.42
N GLU A 121 -15.82 6.77 -7.49
CA GLU A 121 -15.53 6.23 -8.82
C GLU A 121 -14.10 5.73 -8.95
N VAL A 122 -13.14 6.41 -8.29
CA VAL A 122 -11.75 5.94 -8.25
C VAL A 122 -11.65 4.63 -7.47
N ALA A 123 -12.33 4.49 -6.34
CA ALA A 123 -12.38 3.24 -5.59
C ALA A 123 -12.91 2.07 -6.43
N HIS A 124 -13.96 2.29 -7.22
CA HIS A 124 -14.48 1.28 -8.17
C HIS A 124 -13.47 0.94 -9.26
N CYS A 125 -12.78 1.94 -9.79
CA CYS A 125 -11.77 1.75 -10.82
C CYS A 125 -10.59 0.90 -10.33
N LEU A 126 -10.18 1.06 -9.07
CA LEU A 126 -9.04 0.36 -8.47
C LEU A 126 -9.37 -1.05 -7.93
N GLU A 127 -10.64 -1.42 -7.89
CA GLU A 127 -11.14 -2.67 -7.30
C GLU A 127 -10.38 -3.91 -7.77
N LYS A 128 -10.14 -4.02 -9.07
CA LYS A 128 -9.48 -5.18 -9.68
C LYS A 128 -8.03 -5.33 -9.23
N SER A 129 -7.27 -4.24 -9.20
CA SER A 129 -5.86 -4.26 -8.82
C SER A 129 -5.68 -4.47 -7.32
N ILE A 130 -6.54 -3.84 -6.50
CA ILE A 130 -6.53 -4.05 -5.05
C ILE A 130 -6.90 -5.50 -4.71
N SER A 131 -7.90 -6.09 -5.36
CA SER A 131 -8.29 -7.51 -5.14
C SER A 131 -7.16 -8.49 -5.43
N LYS A 132 -6.27 -8.19 -6.39
CA LYS A 132 -5.10 -9.02 -6.67
C LYS A 132 -4.06 -8.91 -5.53
N ILE A 133 -3.89 -7.74 -4.95
CA ILE A 133 -3.03 -7.55 -3.78
C ILE A 133 -3.61 -8.33 -2.58
N GLU A 134 -4.92 -8.24 -2.34
CA GLU A 134 -5.61 -9.03 -1.31
C GLU A 134 -5.36 -10.53 -1.47
N THR A 135 -5.52 -11.05 -2.69
CA THR A 135 -5.28 -12.47 -3.00
C THR A 135 -3.83 -12.88 -2.74
N ALA A 136 -2.87 -12.02 -3.08
CA ALA A 136 -1.46 -12.30 -2.82
C ALA A 136 -1.14 -12.35 -1.32
N ILE A 137 -1.74 -11.47 -0.52
CA ILE A 137 -1.59 -11.48 0.95
C ILE A 137 -2.18 -12.76 1.54
N LEU A 138 -3.39 -13.14 1.11
CA LEU A 138 -4.03 -14.40 1.55
C LEU A 138 -3.17 -15.61 1.20
N SER A 139 -2.63 -15.67 -0.02
CA SER A 139 -1.74 -16.77 -0.43
C SER A 139 -0.45 -16.82 0.40
N ALA A 140 0.12 -15.68 0.77
CA ALA A 140 1.27 -15.63 1.65
C ALA A 140 0.94 -16.14 3.06
N LEU A 141 -0.23 -15.80 3.59
CA LEU A 141 -0.71 -16.29 4.89
C LEU A 141 -0.96 -17.79 4.87
N GLU A 142 -1.55 -18.35 3.81
CA GLU A 142 -1.77 -19.78 3.65
C GLU A 142 -0.47 -20.58 3.65
N ASN A 143 0.61 -20.02 3.13
CA ASN A 143 1.92 -20.66 3.09
C ASN A 143 2.79 -20.37 4.33
N THR A 144 2.27 -19.63 5.30
CA THR A 144 2.97 -19.31 6.54
C THR A 144 2.85 -20.46 7.55
N PRO A 145 3.96 -20.86 8.24
CA PRO A 145 3.89 -21.86 9.31
C PRO A 145 2.87 -21.48 10.39
N PRO A 146 2.12 -22.46 10.97
CA PRO A 146 1.04 -22.18 11.92
C PRO A 146 1.45 -21.38 13.15
N GLU A 147 2.66 -21.57 13.65
CA GLU A 147 3.20 -20.84 14.81
C GLU A 147 3.36 -19.36 14.49
N LEU A 148 3.95 -19.05 13.33
CA LEU A 148 4.14 -17.66 12.88
C LEU A 148 2.82 -17.02 12.46
N TYR A 149 1.89 -17.82 11.92
CA TYR A 149 0.55 -17.32 11.59
C TYR A 149 -0.20 -16.83 12.84
N ALA A 150 -0.13 -17.57 13.94
CA ALA A 150 -0.74 -17.17 15.21
C ALA A 150 -0.16 -15.83 15.73
N ASP A 151 1.15 -15.65 15.61
CA ASP A 151 1.81 -14.40 15.97
C ASP A 151 1.36 -13.23 15.09
N ILE A 152 1.26 -13.45 13.77
CA ILE A 152 0.81 -12.43 12.81
C ILE A 152 -0.63 -12.00 13.10
N VAL A 153 -1.51 -12.94 13.43
CA VAL A 153 -2.91 -12.62 13.83
C VAL A 153 -2.95 -11.75 15.07
N HIS A 154 -2.05 -11.99 16.03
CA HIS A 154 -1.97 -11.23 17.27
C HIS A 154 -1.31 -9.85 17.06
N ASN A 155 -0.19 -9.80 16.35
CA ASN A 155 0.61 -8.59 16.17
C ASN A 155 0.05 -7.66 15.07
N GLY A 156 -0.74 -8.21 14.13
CA GLY A 156 -1.18 -7.51 12.92
C GLY A 156 -0.16 -7.55 11.78
N ILE A 157 -0.55 -6.97 10.65
CA ILE A 157 0.26 -6.89 9.43
C ILE A 157 0.63 -5.42 9.19
N TYR A 158 1.89 -5.17 8.86
CA TYR A 158 2.40 -3.83 8.62
C TYR A 158 2.40 -3.49 7.13
N LEU A 159 1.79 -2.35 6.79
CA LEU A 159 1.78 -1.78 5.44
C LEU A 159 2.92 -0.77 5.28
N ALA A 160 3.70 -0.92 4.23
CA ALA A 160 4.78 -0.03 3.82
C ALA A 160 4.66 0.35 2.34
N GLY A 161 5.52 1.23 1.88
CA GLY A 161 5.51 1.73 0.52
C GLY A 161 4.49 2.84 0.26
N GLY A 162 4.59 3.48 -0.90
CA GLY A 162 3.71 4.58 -1.28
C GLY A 162 2.25 4.16 -1.44
N GLY A 163 2.00 2.91 -1.84
CA GLY A 163 0.65 2.35 -1.96
C GLY A 163 -0.09 2.22 -0.63
N ALA A 164 0.63 2.10 0.49
CA ALA A 164 0.04 2.08 1.83
C ALA A 164 -0.70 3.38 2.20
N LEU A 165 -0.39 4.48 1.50
CA LEU A 165 -1.02 5.78 1.69
C LEU A 165 -2.38 5.92 0.99
N LEU A 166 -2.82 4.91 0.22
CA LEU A 166 -4.15 4.91 -0.39
C LEU A 166 -5.24 4.91 0.69
N ARG A 167 -6.13 5.90 0.64
CA ARG A 167 -7.15 6.09 1.68
C ARG A 167 -8.01 4.84 1.88
N GLY A 168 -8.14 4.40 3.12
CA GLY A 168 -8.99 3.28 3.50
C GLY A 168 -8.44 1.90 3.11
N LEU A 169 -7.20 1.80 2.59
CA LEU A 169 -6.62 0.51 2.22
C LEU A 169 -6.40 -0.40 3.43
N ASP A 170 -5.87 0.14 4.53
CA ASP A 170 -5.69 -0.55 5.80
C ASP A 170 -7.01 -1.12 6.34
N LYS A 171 -8.05 -0.29 6.31
CA LYS A 171 -9.39 -0.67 6.75
C LYS A 171 -10.01 -1.75 5.86
N ARG A 172 -9.89 -1.61 4.55
CA ARG A 172 -10.36 -2.60 3.58
C ARG A 172 -9.67 -3.95 3.76
N LEU A 173 -8.35 -3.96 3.90
CA LEU A 173 -7.58 -5.18 4.10
C LEU A 173 -7.91 -5.83 5.45
N THR A 174 -8.07 -5.04 6.52
CA THR A 174 -8.50 -5.52 7.83
C THR A 174 -9.87 -6.19 7.76
N ASP A 175 -10.83 -5.57 7.10
CA ASP A 175 -12.19 -6.12 6.96
C ASP A 175 -12.20 -7.40 6.10
N LYS A 176 -11.38 -7.46 5.06
CA LYS A 176 -11.34 -8.58 4.13
C LYS A 176 -10.60 -9.79 4.68
N ILE A 177 -9.48 -9.56 5.38
CA ILE A 177 -8.55 -10.61 5.84
C ILE A 177 -8.81 -10.96 7.31
N ASN A 178 -9.49 -10.09 8.04
CA ASN A 178 -9.81 -10.23 9.46
C ASN A 178 -8.56 -10.31 10.37
N ILE A 179 -7.50 -9.63 9.96
CA ILE A 179 -6.28 -9.39 10.73
C ILE A 179 -6.06 -7.87 10.74
N PRO A 180 -5.67 -7.24 11.86
CA PRO A 180 -5.39 -5.80 11.88
C PRO A 180 -4.24 -5.42 10.94
N PHE A 181 -4.43 -4.38 10.14
CA PHE A 181 -3.39 -3.78 9.30
C PHE A 181 -2.99 -2.43 9.88
N HIS A 182 -1.68 -2.22 9.99
CA HIS A 182 -1.08 -1.01 10.54
C HIS A 182 -0.22 -0.34 9.48
N ILE A 183 -0.45 0.95 9.22
CA ILE A 183 0.41 1.72 8.32
C ILE A 183 1.70 2.05 9.06
N ALA A 184 2.86 1.77 8.48
CA ALA A 184 4.15 2.12 9.04
C ALA A 184 4.28 3.65 9.21
N GLU A 185 4.96 4.12 10.27
CA GLU A 185 5.10 5.56 10.56
C GLU A 185 5.77 6.34 9.42
N ASP A 186 6.65 5.69 8.64
CA ASP A 186 7.27 6.25 7.44
C ASP A 186 7.20 5.21 6.31
N PRO A 187 6.03 5.09 5.63
CA PRO A 187 5.81 4.03 4.65
C PRO A 187 6.80 4.06 3.48
N LEU A 188 7.24 5.25 3.07
CA LEU A 188 8.13 5.43 1.91
C LEU A 188 9.57 4.98 2.17
N HIS A 189 10.03 4.98 3.42
CA HIS A 189 11.42 4.66 3.78
C HIS A 189 11.55 3.39 4.63
N ALA A 190 10.44 2.71 4.94
CA ALA A 190 10.41 1.52 5.78
C ALA A 190 11.36 0.43 5.28
N VAL A 191 11.36 0.18 3.99
CA VAL A 191 12.11 -0.90 3.33
C VAL A 191 13.58 -0.57 3.16
N ALA A 192 13.93 0.69 2.90
CA ALA A 192 15.33 1.11 2.80
C ALA A 192 16.09 0.84 4.10
N LYS A 193 15.44 0.97 5.26
CA LYS A 193 16.02 0.66 6.56
C LYS A 193 16.18 -0.84 6.81
N LEU A 194 15.25 -1.68 6.32
CA LEU A 194 15.37 -3.14 6.38
C LEU A 194 16.53 -3.66 5.54
N SER A 195 16.71 -3.12 4.34
CA SER A 195 17.82 -3.47 3.45
C SER A 195 19.19 -3.11 4.04
N LEU A 196 19.30 -2.00 4.77
CA LEU A 196 20.54 -1.57 5.41
C LEU A 196 20.94 -2.45 6.61
N ILE A 197 19.97 -3.05 7.32
CA ILE A 197 20.26 -3.98 8.43
C ILE A 197 20.87 -5.28 7.88
N HIS A 198 20.46 -5.74 6.70
CA HIS A 198 20.99 -6.96 6.06
C HIS A 198 22.41 -6.79 5.49
N ILE A 199 22.82 -5.55 5.15
CA ILE A 199 24.16 -5.27 4.57
C ILE A 199 25.23 -5.12 5.68
N SER A 200 24.84 -4.94 6.93
CA SER A 200 25.77 -4.71 8.05
C SER A 200 26.20 -5.96 8.82
N GLU A 201 25.78 -7.16 8.45
CA GLU A 201 26.37 -8.39 9.00
C GLU A 201 27.66 -8.75 8.25
N PRO A 202 28.84 -8.66 8.89
CA PRO A 202 30.06 -9.19 8.31
C PRO A 202 29.95 -10.72 8.31
N THR A 203 30.02 -11.32 7.11
CA THR A 203 30.31 -12.74 6.99
C THR A 203 31.54 -13.09 7.83
N ARG A 204 31.33 -13.76 8.95
CA ARG A 204 32.43 -14.37 9.71
C ARG A 204 32.92 -15.60 8.95
N PRO A 205 34.26 -15.75 8.89
CA PRO A 205 34.90 -16.89 8.22
C PRO A 205 34.65 -18.21 8.94
#